data_be4d72586340feb3354838636ff9ab5f
#
_entry.id   be4d72586340feb3354838636ff9ab5f
#
_cell.length_a   1.000
_cell.length_b   1.000
_cell.length_c   1.000
_cell.angle_alpha   90.00
_cell.angle_beta   90.00
_cell.angle_gamma   90.00
#
_symmetry.space_group_name_H-M   'P 1'
#
loop_
_entity.id
_entity.type
_entity.pdbx_description
1 polymer ?
#
loop_
_entity_poly.entity_id
_entity_poly.type
_entity_poly.pdbx_seq_one_letter_code
_entity_poly.pdbx_strand_id
1 'polypeptide(L)'
;CEALSRVSRSGIITNRDCESHTRKGDRVMGKEIVFDYSKTAGFISEEEMKNMKSIVMGAKDVLTAKSGAGNDYLGWIDLPVDYDKDEFARIKKAAEKIQGDSDVLLVIGIGGSYLGARAAIEFLSHSFYNVLPKGKRKTPEIYFVGNSISSKYIHDLQDVLEGKDFSINIISKSGTTTEPAIAFRVFKEMLISKYGKEEANKRIYATTDKAKGALKNLANEEGYESFVVPDDVGGRFSVLTAVGLLPIAVSGADIDALMTGAADARKVALETEYEKNPALLYAAVRNILLRKGKQVEIVANYEPSLHY
;
A
#
# COMPACT_ATOMS: atom_id res chain seq x y z
N CYS A 1 -27.61 11.80 -27.51
CA CYS A 1 -28.55 12.08 -26.41
C CYS A 1 -29.45 10.90 -26.01
N GLU A 2 -29.38 9.75 -26.69
CA GLU A 2 -30.23 8.59 -26.39
C GLU A 2 -29.58 7.48 -25.56
N ALA A 3 -28.30 7.61 -25.19
CA ALA A 3 -27.58 6.59 -24.41
C ALA A 3 -27.73 6.74 -22.88
N LEU A 4 -28.38 7.78 -22.39
CA LEU A 4 -28.52 8.07 -20.95
C LEU A 4 -29.92 7.74 -20.37
N SER A 5 -30.85 7.21 -21.16
CA SER A 5 -32.22 6.96 -20.72
C SER A 5 -32.53 5.53 -20.25
N ARG A 6 -31.52 4.65 -20.12
CA ARG A 6 -31.67 3.29 -19.60
C ARG A 6 -30.85 2.99 -18.34
N VAL A 7 -30.81 3.92 -17.41
CA VAL A 7 -30.45 3.58 -16.04
C VAL A 7 -31.75 3.23 -15.31
N SER A 8 -32.03 1.97 -15.28
CA SER A 8 -33.16 1.37 -14.57
C SER A 8 -33.10 1.72 -13.08
N ARG A 9 -34.22 2.10 -12.48
CA ARG A 9 -34.43 2.45 -11.07
C ARG A 9 -34.23 1.29 -10.07
N SER A 10 -33.43 0.28 -10.38
CA SER A 10 -33.20 -0.87 -9.50
C SER A 10 -31.71 -1.22 -9.49
N GLY A 11 -30.92 -0.57 -8.66
CA GLY A 11 -29.50 -0.91 -8.58
C GLY A 11 -28.69 -0.08 -7.61
N ILE A 12 -29.29 0.48 -6.57
CA ILE A 12 -28.53 0.87 -5.40
C ILE A 12 -28.34 -0.41 -4.58
N ILE A 13 -27.20 -1.07 -4.78
CA ILE A 13 -26.77 -2.14 -3.87
C ILE A 13 -26.42 -1.46 -2.55
N THR A 14 -27.36 -1.52 -1.61
CA THR A 14 -27.11 -1.09 -0.24
C THR A 14 -26.30 -2.18 0.45
N ASN A 15 -25.33 -1.79 1.26
CA ASN A 15 -24.49 -2.67 2.10
C ASN A 15 -25.29 -3.61 3.04
N ARG A 16 -26.63 -3.59 2.99
CA ARG A 16 -27.50 -4.49 3.77
C ARG A 16 -27.67 -5.87 3.14
N ASP A 17 -27.38 -6.02 1.86
CA ASP A 17 -27.54 -7.31 1.16
C ASP A 17 -26.29 -8.20 1.29
N CYS A 18 -25.20 -7.69 1.92
CA CYS A 18 -23.96 -8.44 2.15
C CYS A 18 -23.90 -9.17 3.50
N GLU A 19 -24.87 -8.94 4.40
CA GLU A 19 -24.85 -9.54 5.76
C GLU A 19 -25.63 -10.85 5.94
N SER A 20 -26.34 -11.31 4.93
CA SER A 20 -27.08 -12.57 5.03
C SER A 20 -26.66 -13.54 3.94
N HIS A 21 -25.82 -14.50 4.29
CA HIS A 21 -25.53 -15.81 3.66
C HIS A 21 -24.03 -16.12 3.53
N THR A 22 -23.25 -15.95 4.58
CA THR A 22 -21.99 -16.70 4.66
C THR A 22 -22.19 -17.99 5.44
N ARG A 23 -22.52 -19.08 4.74
CA ARG A 23 -22.28 -20.43 5.26
C ARG A 23 -20.76 -20.63 5.38
N LYS A 24 -20.30 -21.06 6.55
CA LYS A 24 -18.91 -21.52 6.73
C LYS A 24 -18.59 -22.56 5.65
N GLY A 25 -17.77 -22.20 4.67
CA GLY A 25 -17.32 -23.12 3.62
C GLY A 25 -17.35 -22.58 2.20
N ASP A 26 -18.16 -21.58 1.90
CA ASP A 26 -18.16 -20.98 0.57
C ASP A 26 -17.03 -19.93 0.48
N ARG A 27 -15.91 -20.33 -0.15
CA ARG A 27 -14.94 -19.39 -0.71
C ARG A 27 -15.73 -18.50 -1.66
N VAL A 28 -15.98 -17.24 -1.31
CA VAL A 28 -16.42 -16.23 -2.27
C VAL A 28 -15.33 -16.19 -3.33
N MET A 29 -15.58 -16.83 -4.47
CA MET A 29 -14.75 -16.70 -5.66
C MET A 29 -14.83 -15.23 -6.07
N GLY A 30 -13.89 -14.42 -5.58
CA GLY A 30 -13.69 -13.05 -6.05
C GLY A 30 -13.56 -13.12 -7.56
N LYS A 31 -14.17 -12.21 -8.30
CA LYS A 31 -13.96 -12.11 -9.73
C LYS A 31 -12.48 -11.97 -9.96
N GLU A 32 -11.88 -12.88 -10.69
CA GLU A 32 -10.46 -12.83 -11.04
C GLU A 32 -10.14 -11.54 -11.76
N ILE A 33 -8.95 -10.99 -11.50
CA ILE A 33 -8.44 -9.85 -12.27
C ILE A 33 -8.13 -10.34 -13.67
N VAL A 34 -8.80 -9.78 -14.67
CA VAL A 34 -8.63 -10.15 -16.08
C VAL A 34 -7.78 -9.09 -16.78
N PHE A 35 -6.72 -9.53 -17.44
CA PHE A 35 -5.96 -8.69 -18.38
C PHE A 35 -6.52 -8.88 -19.78
N ASP A 36 -7.31 -7.92 -20.26
CA ASP A 36 -7.86 -7.91 -21.62
C ASP A 36 -7.05 -6.97 -22.51
N TYR A 37 -6.34 -7.53 -23.48
CA TYR A 37 -5.58 -6.78 -24.50
C TYR A 37 -6.19 -6.88 -25.89
N SER A 38 -7.43 -7.33 -26.02
CA SER A 38 -8.12 -7.52 -27.32
C SER A 38 -8.15 -6.23 -28.17
N LYS A 39 -8.18 -5.06 -27.53
CA LYS A 39 -8.16 -3.76 -28.19
C LYS A 39 -6.82 -3.39 -28.81
N THR A 40 -5.77 -4.15 -28.56
CA THR A 40 -4.46 -3.97 -29.19
C THR A 40 -4.33 -4.67 -30.55
N ALA A 41 -5.33 -5.44 -30.99
CA ALA A 41 -5.29 -6.23 -32.24
C ALA A 41 -4.97 -5.41 -33.50
N GLY A 42 -5.30 -4.11 -33.55
CA GLY A 42 -4.91 -3.20 -34.64
C GLY A 42 -3.43 -2.78 -34.62
N PHE A 43 -2.70 -3.09 -33.56
CA PHE A 43 -1.29 -2.70 -33.33
C PHE A 43 -0.36 -3.88 -33.15
N ILE A 44 -0.87 -5.01 -32.66
CA ILE A 44 -0.11 -6.22 -32.33
C ILE A 44 -0.73 -7.42 -33.03
N SER A 45 0.07 -8.17 -33.77
CA SER A 45 -0.35 -9.43 -34.40
C SER A 45 -0.16 -10.62 -33.43
N GLU A 46 -0.87 -11.70 -33.71
CA GLU A 46 -0.70 -12.98 -32.97
C GLU A 46 0.73 -13.52 -33.11
N GLU A 47 1.33 -13.36 -34.27
CA GLU A 47 2.71 -13.76 -34.53
C GLU A 47 3.71 -12.98 -33.68
N GLU A 48 3.52 -11.66 -33.50
CA GLU A 48 4.37 -10.86 -32.62
C GLU A 48 4.25 -11.31 -31.15
N MET A 49 3.05 -11.64 -30.70
CA MET A 49 2.83 -12.18 -29.36
C MET A 49 3.54 -13.53 -29.18
N LYS A 50 3.46 -14.41 -30.19
CA LYS A 50 4.15 -15.72 -30.19
C LYS A 50 5.68 -15.55 -30.18
N ASN A 51 6.20 -14.65 -30.99
CA ASN A 51 7.64 -14.39 -31.07
C ASN A 51 8.18 -13.74 -29.79
N MET A 52 7.35 -12.95 -29.07
CA MET A 52 7.74 -12.35 -27.80
C MET A 52 7.83 -13.36 -26.65
N LYS A 53 7.19 -14.51 -26.76
CA LYS A 53 7.15 -15.54 -25.71
C LYS A 53 8.54 -15.91 -25.19
N SER A 54 9.48 -16.23 -26.08
CA SER A 54 10.84 -16.64 -25.68
C SER A 54 11.59 -15.53 -24.93
N ILE A 55 11.39 -14.28 -25.34
CA ILE A 55 12.01 -13.10 -24.70
C ILE A 55 11.46 -12.87 -23.30
N VAL A 56 10.13 -12.94 -23.15
CA VAL A 56 9.46 -12.74 -21.86
C VAL A 56 9.78 -13.89 -20.91
N MET A 57 9.80 -15.13 -21.40
CA MET A 57 10.18 -16.28 -20.57
C MET A 57 11.63 -16.18 -20.10
N GLY A 58 12.56 -15.81 -20.99
CA GLY A 58 13.96 -15.59 -20.59
C GLY A 58 14.11 -14.45 -19.56
N ALA A 59 13.34 -13.37 -19.69
CA ALA A 59 13.31 -12.32 -18.67
C ALA A 59 12.75 -12.80 -17.31
N LYS A 60 11.71 -13.64 -17.35
CA LYS A 60 11.17 -14.30 -16.15
C LYS A 60 12.22 -15.19 -15.47
N ASP A 61 12.96 -15.98 -16.25
CA ASP A 61 14.00 -16.87 -15.71
C ASP A 61 15.11 -16.06 -15.03
N VAL A 62 15.56 -14.96 -15.62
CA VAL A 62 16.52 -14.02 -15.02
C VAL A 62 15.99 -13.41 -13.72
N LEU A 63 14.72 -13.02 -13.70
CA LEU A 63 14.07 -12.45 -12.51
C LEU A 63 13.98 -13.48 -11.37
N THR A 64 13.52 -14.69 -11.67
CA THR A 64 13.36 -15.76 -10.68
C THR A 64 14.68 -16.31 -10.16
N ALA A 65 15.70 -16.38 -11.04
CA ALA A 65 17.06 -16.75 -10.66
C ALA A 65 17.80 -15.62 -9.91
N LYS A 66 17.20 -14.43 -9.81
CA LYS A 66 17.82 -13.24 -9.21
C LYS A 66 19.23 -12.94 -9.77
N SER A 67 19.42 -13.15 -11.08
CA SER A 67 20.73 -13.06 -11.74
C SER A 67 20.94 -11.81 -12.59
N GLY A 68 19.90 -10.98 -12.74
CA GLY A 68 19.96 -9.74 -13.52
C GLY A 68 20.41 -8.52 -12.73
N ALA A 69 20.57 -7.40 -13.43
CA ALA A 69 20.85 -6.11 -12.80
C ALA A 69 19.72 -5.71 -11.85
N GLY A 70 20.09 -5.23 -10.64
CA GLY A 70 19.14 -4.86 -9.58
C GLY A 70 18.68 -6.04 -8.73
N ASN A 71 19.32 -7.18 -8.83
CA ASN A 71 19.02 -8.38 -8.04
C ASN A 71 19.09 -8.17 -6.51
N ASP A 72 19.85 -7.17 -6.04
CA ASP A 72 19.93 -6.80 -4.62
C ASP A 72 18.59 -6.29 -4.06
N TYR A 73 17.61 -5.99 -4.92
CA TYR A 73 16.32 -5.41 -4.53
C TYR A 73 15.11 -6.28 -4.93
N LEU A 74 15.29 -7.60 -4.98
CA LEU A 74 14.25 -8.55 -5.40
C LEU A 74 13.57 -9.28 -4.22
N GLY A 75 13.76 -8.83 -2.98
CA GLY A 75 13.09 -9.40 -1.80
C GLY A 75 11.57 -9.37 -1.89
N TRP A 76 11.00 -8.39 -2.61
CA TRP A 76 9.57 -8.27 -2.82
C TRP A 76 8.91 -9.47 -3.53
N ILE A 77 9.68 -10.25 -4.31
CA ILE A 77 9.17 -11.44 -5.02
C ILE A 77 8.70 -12.51 -4.03
N ASP A 78 9.48 -12.74 -2.99
CA ASP A 78 9.24 -13.82 -2.02
C ASP A 78 8.50 -13.31 -0.78
N LEU A 79 8.47 -12.00 -0.56
CA LEU A 79 7.83 -11.35 0.59
C LEU A 79 6.40 -11.83 0.88
N PRO A 80 5.51 -12.11 -0.11
CA PRO A 80 4.16 -12.61 0.18
C PRO A 80 4.12 -13.96 0.90
N VAL A 81 5.19 -14.76 0.82
CA VAL A 81 5.26 -16.11 1.41
C VAL A 81 6.36 -16.23 2.46
N ASP A 82 7.42 -15.43 2.35
CA ASP A 82 8.59 -15.45 3.22
C ASP A 82 8.77 -14.06 3.89
N TYR A 83 7.92 -13.76 4.86
CA TYR A 83 7.97 -12.56 5.68
C TYR A 83 8.14 -12.92 7.15
N ASP A 84 8.70 -11.99 7.92
CA ASP A 84 8.87 -12.13 9.37
C ASP A 84 7.51 -12.22 10.08
N LYS A 85 7.17 -13.41 10.55
CA LYS A 85 5.89 -13.70 11.22
C LYS A 85 5.78 -13.02 12.59
N ASP A 86 6.89 -12.86 13.29
CA ASP A 86 6.93 -12.21 14.60
C ASP A 86 6.74 -10.70 14.44
N GLU A 87 7.41 -10.09 13.46
CA GLU A 87 7.17 -8.68 13.14
C GLU A 87 5.72 -8.46 12.67
N PHE A 88 5.18 -9.35 11.85
CA PHE A 88 3.80 -9.27 11.38
C PHE A 88 2.80 -9.33 12.55
N ALA A 89 3.04 -10.20 13.53
CA ALA A 89 2.22 -10.26 14.75
C ALA A 89 2.35 -8.98 15.58
N ARG A 90 3.55 -8.39 15.67
CA ARG A 90 3.77 -7.10 16.33
C ARG A 90 3.05 -5.96 15.63
N ILE A 91 3.03 -5.94 14.29
CA ILE A 91 2.28 -4.95 13.49
C ILE A 91 0.79 -5.00 13.86
N LYS A 92 0.19 -6.19 13.93
CA LYS A 92 -1.22 -6.34 14.33
C LYS A 92 -1.47 -5.81 15.74
N LYS A 93 -0.61 -6.17 16.69
CA LYS A 93 -0.71 -5.69 18.07
C LYS A 93 -0.56 -4.16 18.18
N ALA A 94 0.38 -3.57 17.43
CA ALA A 94 0.54 -2.12 17.37
C ALA A 94 -0.69 -1.44 16.76
N ALA A 95 -1.26 -2.02 15.69
CA ALA A 95 -2.48 -1.51 15.08
C ALA A 95 -3.67 -1.54 16.05
N GLU A 96 -3.88 -2.63 16.79
CA GLU A 96 -4.91 -2.75 17.82
C GLU A 96 -4.74 -1.68 18.91
N LYS A 97 -3.50 -1.46 19.36
CA LYS A 97 -3.20 -0.41 20.35
C LYS A 97 -3.56 0.98 19.82
N ILE A 98 -3.13 1.31 18.59
CA ILE A 98 -3.43 2.61 17.96
C ILE A 98 -4.95 2.78 17.80
N GLN A 99 -5.67 1.75 17.37
CA GLN A 99 -7.13 1.77 17.26
C GLN A 99 -7.83 1.99 18.60
N GLY A 100 -7.25 1.50 19.70
CA GLY A 100 -7.81 1.61 21.04
C GLY A 100 -7.54 2.94 21.74
N ASP A 101 -6.44 3.62 21.40
CA ASP A 101 -5.97 4.81 22.15
C ASP A 101 -5.83 6.09 21.31
N SER A 102 -6.16 6.07 20.01
CA SER A 102 -5.99 7.20 19.12
C SER A 102 -7.23 7.45 18.25
N ASP A 103 -7.59 8.71 18.09
CA ASP A 103 -8.59 9.17 17.12
C ASP A 103 -8.00 9.31 15.72
N VAL A 104 -6.68 9.54 15.66
CA VAL A 104 -5.94 9.80 14.41
C VAL A 104 -4.62 9.04 14.39
N LEU A 105 -4.28 8.47 13.23
CA LEU A 105 -2.92 8.07 12.90
C LEU A 105 -2.33 9.05 11.89
N LEU A 106 -1.19 9.65 12.23
CA LEU A 106 -0.35 10.38 11.27
C LEU A 106 0.68 9.43 10.66
N VAL A 107 0.61 9.24 9.35
CA VAL A 107 1.61 8.50 8.58
C VAL A 107 2.56 9.51 7.95
N ILE A 108 3.79 9.55 8.45
CA ILE A 108 4.81 10.50 8.03
C ILE A 108 5.80 9.80 7.11
N GLY A 109 5.79 10.15 5.82
CA GLY A 109 6.67 9.56 4.82
C GLY A 109 6.53 10.21 3.46
N ILE A 110 7.42 9.86 2.53
CA ILE A 110 7.43 10.38 1.16
C ILE A 110 7.61 9.24 0.15
N GLY A 111 7.05 9.38 -1.04
CA GLY A 111 7.16 8.39 -2.12
C GLY A 111 6.65 7.01 -1.71
N GLY A 112 7.47 5.98 -1.86
CA GLY A 112 7.11 4.61 -1.50
C GLY A 112 6.77 4.40 -0.03
N SER A 113 7.22 5.30 0.86
CA SER A 113 6.92 5.21 2.29
C SER A 113 5.47 5.55 2.65
N TYR A 114 4.66 6.09 1.73
CA TYR A 114 3.25 6.35 2.02
C TYR A 114 2.29 5.98 0.89
N LEU A 115 2.73 6.05 -0.38
CA LEU A 115 1.83 5.90 -1.54
C LEU A 115 1.15 4.53 -1.58
N GLY A 116 1.88 3.45 -1.32
CA GLY A 116 1.31 2.10 -1.33
C GLY A 116 0.29 1.87 -0.21
N ALA A 117 0.59 2.35 0.99
CA ALA A 117 -0.36 2.32 2.10
C ALA A 117 -1.61 3.14 1.81
N ARG A 118 -1.44 4.35 1.28
CA ARG A 118 -2.53 5.25 0.90
C ARG A 118 -3.43 4.63 -0.16
N ALA A 119 -2.83 4.06 -1.22
CA ALA A 119 -3.57 3.35 -2.26
C ALA A 119 -4.46 2.24 -1.68
N ALA A 120 -3.90 1.38 -0.84
CA ALA A 120 -4.65 0.29 -0.22
C ALA A 120 -5.76 0.79 0.72
N ILE A 121 -5.47 1.80 1.54
CA ILE A 121 -6.43 2.38 2.48
C ILE A 121 -7.59 3.06 1.73
N GLU A 122 -7.30 3.89 0.72
CA GLU A 122 -8.34 4.58 -0.05
C GLU A 122 -9.20 3.60 -0.86
N PHE A 123 -8.58 2.52 -1.39
CA PHE A 123 -9.31 1.47 -2.10
C PHE A 123 -10.25 0.66 -1.20
N LEU A 124 -9.83 0.34 0.02
CA LEU A 124 -10.55 -0.55 0.93
C LEU A 124 -11.50 0.18 1.90
N SER A 125 -11.36 1.50 2.04
CA SER A 125 -12.11 2.29 3.00
C SER A 125 -13.24 3.08 2.34
N HIS A 126 -14.15 3.60 3.16
CA HIS A 126 -15.18 4.54 2.72
C HIS A 126 -14.51 5.83 2.22
N SER A 127 -14.87 6.32 1.03
CA SER A 127 -14.26 7.48 0.37
C SER A 127 -14.19 8.76 1.22
N PHE A 128 -15.10 8.92 2.17
CA PHE A 128 -15.17 10.05 3.10
C PHE A 128 -14.91 9.62 4.55
N TYR A 129 -14.07 8.61 4.77
CA TYR A 129 -13.90 7.99 6.08
C TYR A 129 -13.52 8.99 7.16
N ASN A 130 -12.53 9.84 6.92
CA ASN A 130 -12.01 10.79 7.89
C ASN A 130 -13.01 11.90 8.30
N VAL A 131 -14.03 12.16 7.49
CA VAL A 131 -15.07 13.16 7.81
C VAL A 131 -16.36 12.55 8.36
N LEU A 132 -16.41 11.23 8.51
CA LEU A 132 -17.53 10.58 9.19
C LEU A 132 -17.52 10.93 10.68
N PRO A 133 -18.69 11.10 11.32
CA PRO A 133 -18.77 11.22 12.78
C PRO A 133 -18.08 10.04 13.50
N LYS A 134 -17.44 10.29 14.64
CA LYS A 134 -16.71 9.28 15.42
C LYS A 134 -17.54 8.00 15.66
N GLY A 135 -18.82 8.12 15.98
CA GLY A 135 -19.73 6.97 16.20
C GLY A 135 -20.04 6.12 14.95
N LYS A 136 -19.66 6.59 13.75
CA LYS A 136 -19.79 5.82 12.50
C LYS A 136 -18.45 5.23 12.02
N ARG A 137 -17.35 5.58 12.65
CA ARG A 137 -16.03 5.03 12.37
C ARG A 137 -15.70 3.92 13.36
N LYS A 138 -15.03 2.88 12.88
CA LYS A 138 -14.55 1.77 13.71
C LYS A 138 -13.06 1.90 14.06
N THR A 139 -12.34 2.72 13.30
CA THR A 139 -10.89 2.89 13.38
C THR A 139 -10.51 4.37 13.31
N PRO A 140 -9.28 4.76 13.63
CA PRO A 140 -8.82 6.15 13.57
C PRO A 140 -8.94 6.77 12.17
N GLU A 141 -9.00 8.08 12.12
CA GLU A 141 -8.71 8.85 10.91
C GLU A 141 -7.25 8.64 10.54
N ILE A 142 -6.93 8.56 9.24
CA ILE A 142 -5.54 8.43 8.80
C ILE A 142 -5.20 9.62 7.91
N TYR A 143 -4.16 10.36 8.28
CA TYR A 143 -3.62 11.46 7.49
C TYR A 143 -2.17 11.20 7.10
N PHE A 144 -1.84 11.56 5.87
CA PHE A 144 -0.50 11.44 5.32
C PHE A 144 0.18 12.80 5.29
N VAL A 145 1.38 12.89 5.84
CA VAL A 145 2.16 14.13 5.92
C VAL A 145 3.65 13.83 5.73
N GLY A 146 4.46 14.86 5.47
CA GLY A 146 5.89 14.67 5.19
C GLY A 146 6.18 14.27 3.74
N ASN A 147 5.20 14.41 2.86
CA ASN A 147 5.33 14.29 1.41
C ASN A 147 5.47 15.65 0.71
N SER A 148 5.47 16.72 1.48
CA SER A 148 5.71 18.11 1.05
C SER A 148 6.30 18.93 2.20
N ILE A 149 6.80 20.14 1.89
CA ILE A 149 7.27 21.13 2.87
C ILE A 149 6.29 22.28 3.06
N SER A 150 5.01 22.09 2.71
CA SER A 150 3.99 23.11 2.85
C SER A 150 3.70 23.42 4.31
N SER A 151 4.09 24.61 4.77
CA SER A 151 3.76 25.09 6.11
C SER A 151 2.26 25.23 6.32
N LYS A 152 1.53 25.68 5.27
CA LYS A 152 0.07 25.75 5.31
C LYS A 152 -0.57 24.38 5.58
N TYR A 153 -0.15 23.34 4.85
CA TYR A 153 -0.71 21.99 5.06
C TYR A 153 -0.43 21.47 6.47
N ILE A 154 0.78 21.72 7.00
CA ILE A 154 1.13 21.32 8.37
C ILE A 154 0.24 22.05 9.38
N HIS A 155 0.02 23.35 9.20
CA HIS A 155 -0.81 24.16 10.10
C HIS A 155 -2.27 23.71 10.05
N ASP A 156 -2.85 23.57 8.85
CA ASP A 156 -4.22 23.07 8.68
C ASP A 156 -4.41 21.68 9.34
N LEU A 157 -3.37 20.82 9.29
CA LEU A 157 -3.43 19.50 9.94
C LEU A 157 -3.31 19.60 11.48
N GLN A 158 -2.57 20.59 12.01
CA GLN A 158 -2.54 20.86 13.45
C GLN A 158 -3.94 21.25 13.96
N ASP A 159 -4.69 22.08 13.22
CA ASP A 159 -6.08 22.44 13.55
C ASP A 159 -6.99 21.19 13.57
N VAL A 160 -6.82 20.28 12.62
CA VAL A 160 -7.57 19.00 12.57
C VAL A 160 -7.29 18.12 13.79
N LEU A 161 -6.08 18.20 14.36
CA LEU A 161 -5.66 17.41 15.51
C LEU A 161 -6.05 18.01 16.86
N GLU A 162 -6.52 19.26 16.87
CA GLU A 162 -6.94 19.91 18.10
C GLU A 162 -8.03 19.09 18.83
N GLY A 163 -7.80 18.80 20.10
CA GLY A 163 -8.72 18.01 20.93
C GLY A 163 -8.74 16.50 20.64
N LYS A 164 -8.04 16.00 19.63
CA LYS A 164 -8.00 14.57 19.28
C LYS A 164 -6.79 13.87 19.88
N ASP A 165 -6.95 12.60 20.23
CA ASP A 165 -5.83 11.72 20.54
C ASP A 165 -5.22 11.19 19.26
N PHE A 166 -3.87 11.20 19.17
CA PHE A 166 -3.21 10.74 17.97
C PHE A 166 -1.91 9.98 18.21
N SER A 167 -1.56 9.15 17.27
CA SER A 167 -0.28 8.44 17.17
C SER A 167 0.43 8.78 15.87
N ILE A 168 1.74 8.56 15.83
CA ILE A 168 2.59 8.82 14.67
C ILE A 168 3.24 7.51 14.20
N ASN A 169 3.13 7.20 12.91
CA ASN A 169 4.00 6.25 12.23
C ASN A 169 4.95 7.02 11.33
N ILE A 170 6.20 7.19 11.78
CA ILE A 170 7.27 7.79 10.98
C ILE A 170 7.97 6.71 10.17
N ILE A 171 8.02 6.89 8.86
CA ILE A 171 8.56 5.93 7.90
C ILE A 171 9.71 6.56 7.13
N SER A 172 10.93 6.17 7.45
CA SER A 172 12.13 6.61 6.74
C SER A 172 13.27 5.63 6.98
N LYS A 173 13.81 5.03 5.92
CA LYS A 173 14.92 4.08 6.05
C LYS A 173 16.19 4.76 6.59
N SER A 174 16.59 5.89 6.03
CA SER A 174 17.77 6.64 6.48
C SER A 174 17.51 7.52 7.70
N GLY A 175 16.28 8.00 7.86
CA GLY A 175 15.92 9.02 8.85
C GLY A 175 16.40 10.44 8.51
N THR A 176 17.00 10.65 7.33
CA THR A 176 17.57 11.94 6.92
C THR A 176 16.82 12.64 5.80
N THR A 177 15.74 12.03 5.30
CA THR A 177 14.88 12.68 4.29
C THR A 177 14.23 13.91 4.89
N THR A 178 14.41 15.06 4.24
CA THR A 178 14.11 16.37 4.81
C THR A 178 12.64 16.57 5.14
N GLU A 179 11.73 16.24 4.21
CA GLU A 179 10.29 16.49 4.34
C GLU A 179 9.68 15.68 5.51
N PRO A 180 9.88 14.36 5.61
CA PRO A 180 9.43 13.59 6.77
C PRO A 180 10.07 14.06 8.08
N ALA A 181 11.36 14.46 8.07
CA ALA A 181 12.05 14.90 9.27
C ALA A 181 11.47 16.21 9.82
N ILE A 182 11.11 17.16 8.94
CA ILE A 182 10.46 18.43 9.33
C ILE A 182 9.08 18.11 9.93
N ALA A 183 8.25 17.37 9.21
CA ALA A 183 6.93 17.00 9.70
C ALA A 183 6.99 16.25 11.04
N PHE A 184 7.89 15.28 11.15
CA PHE A 184 8.06 14.52 12.39
C PHE A 184 8.44 15.41 13.57
N ARG A 185 9.35 16.37 13.40
CA ARG A 185 9.73 17.29 14.45
C ARG A 185 8.52 18.08 14.97
N VAL A 186 7.70 18.64 14.06
CA VAL A 186 6.52 19.43 14.42
C VAL A 186 5.50 18.59 15.21
N PHE A 187 5.12 17.42 14.68
CA PHE A 187 4.08 16.61 15.30
C PHE A 187 4.57 15.84 16.55
N LYS A 188 5.87 15.52 16.63
CA LYS A 188 6.49 15.00 17.87
C LYS A 188 6.39 16.02 19.01
N GLU A 189 6.73 17.30 18.76
CA GLU A 189 6.61 18.35 19.76
C GLU A 189 5.14 18.53 20.22
N MET A 190 4.19 18.41 19.28
CA MET A 190 2.77 18.46 19.62
C MET A 190 2.35 17.27 20.52
N LEU A 191 2.84 16.05 20.25
CA LEU A 191 2.63 14.90 21.14
C LEU A 191 3.23 15.13 22.52
N ILE A 192 4.47 15.61 22.60
CA ILE A 192 5.16 15.86 23.86
C ILE A 192 4.41 16.92 24.68
N SER A 193 3.96 17.98 24.03
CA SER A 193 3.19 19.03 24.68
C SER A 193 1.86 18.53 25.24
N LYS A 194 1.23 17.59 24.56
CA LYS A 194 -0.06 17.02 24.97
C LYS A 194 0.06 15.96 26.07
N TYR A 195 1.03 15.05 25.97
CA TYR A 195 1.08 13.85 26.81
C TYR A 195 2.29 13.80 27.77
N GLY A 196 3.25 14.72 27.61
CA GLY A 196 4.58 14.56 28.19
C GLY A 196 5.43 13.55 27.41
N LYS A 197 6.76 13.60 27.63
CA LYS A 197 7.72 12.85 26.81
C LYS A 197 7.50 11.33 26.84
N GLU A 198 7.31 10.75 28.01
CA GLU A 198 7.21 9.29 28.18
C GLU A 198 5.98 8.70 27.47
N GLU A 199 4.83 9.34 27.62
CA GLU A 199 3.61 8.86 26.95
C GLU A 199 3.61 9.18 25.45
N ALA A 200 4.16 10.31 25.04
CA ALA A 200 4.37 10.66 23.63
C ALA A 200 5.22 9.59 22.93
N ASN A 201 6.31 9.12 23.56
CA ASN A 201 7.18 8.11 22.98
C ASN A 201 6.47 6.77 22.72
N LYS A 202 5.49 6.40 23.55
CA LYS A 202 4.68 5.17 23.37
C LYS A 202 3.66 5.28 22.22
N ARG A 203 3.44 6.49 21.69
CA ARG A 203 2.55 6.79 20.57
C ARG A 203 3.28 7.01 19.28
N ILE A 204 4.61 6.82 19.26
CA ILE A 204 5.46 6.93 18.09
C ILE A 204 5.94 5.55 17.66
N TYR A 205 5.68 5.21 16.41
CA TYR A 205 6.06 3.96 15.76
C TYR A 205 7.04 4.29 14.62
N ALA A 206 8.27 3.77 14.70
CA ALA A 206 9.31 4.06 13.73
C ALA A 206 9.49 2.89 12.75
N THR A 207 9.09 3.06 11.49
CA THR A 207 9.40 2.09 10.43
C THR A 207 10.67 2.54 9.71
N THR A 208 11.79 1.85 9.96
CA THR A 208 13.13 2.32 9.59
C THR A 208 14.09 1.17 9.29
N ASP A 209 15.39 1.46 9.12
CA ASP A 209 16.44 0.46 8.96
C ASP A 209 16.55 -0.44 10.20
N LYS A 210 16.97 -1.69 9.99
CA LYS A 210 17.13 -2.68 11.07
C LYS A 210 18.19 -2.26 12.10
N ALA A 211 19.30 -1.69 11.64
CA ALA A 211 20.51 -1.54 12.45
C ALA A 211 21.06 -0.11 12.52
N LYS A 212 20.84 0.73 11.51
CA LYS A 212 21.54 2.01 11.32
C LYS A 212 20.59 3.13 10.85
N GLY A 213 21.12 4.35 10.85
CA GLY A 213 20.39 5.53 10.39
C GLY A 213 19.89 6.41 11.53
N ALA A 214 19.65 7.68 11.22
CA ALA A 214 19.29 8.69 12.22
C ALA A 214 17.97 8.33 12.95
N LEU A 215 16.97 7.86 12.22
CA LEU A 215 15.70 7.46 12.82
C LEU A 215 15.84 6.19 13.69
N LYS A 216 16.68 5.22 13.28
CA LYS A 216 16.93 4.02 14.08
C LYS A 216 17.62 4.36 15.40
N ASN A 217 18.61 5.22 15.34
CA ASN A 217 19.32 5.67 16.54
C ASN A 217 18.36 6.40 17.49
N LEU A 218 17.58 7.33 16.97
CA LEU A 218 16.56 8.04 17.75
C LEU A 218 15.51 7.10 18.34
N ALA A 219 15.02 6.12 17.58
CA ALA A 219 14.06 5.15 18.07
C ALA A 219 14.60 4.30 19.21
N ASN A 220 15.88 3.91 19.13
CA ASN A 220 16.55 3.18 20.23
C ASN A 220 16.75 4.06 21.46
N GLU A 221 17.17 5.31 21.29
CA GLU A 221 17.40 6.27 22.39
C GLU A 221 16.10 6.63 23.12
N GLU A 222 15.04 6.89 22.39
CA GLU A 222 13.76 7.32 22.94
C GLU A 222 12.80 6.16 23.26
N GLY A 223 13.15 4.92 22.90
CA GLY A 223 12.35 3.74 23.16
C GLY A 223 11.10 3.60 22.30
N TYR A 224 11.12 4.12 21.05
CA TYR A 224 9.99 3.93 20.13
C TYR A 224 9.86 2.47 19.71
N GLU A 225 8.63 1.98 19.56
CA GLU A 225 8.41 0.72 18.89
C GLU A 225 8.86 0.84 17.43
N SER A 226 9.74 -0.07 16.99
CA SER A 226 10.32 0.02 15.65
C SER A 226 10.04 -1.23 14.82
N PHE A 227 9.82 -1.00 13.51
CA PHE A 227 9.60 -1.99 12.46
C PHE A 227 10.65 -1.82 11.36
N VAL A 228 10.92 -2.90 10.64
CA VAL A 228 12.03 -2.95 9.70
C VAL A 228 11.59 -2.64 8.27
N VAL A 229 12.35 -1.80 7.59
CA VAL A 229 12.36 -1.69 6.13
C VAL A 229 13.44 -2.63 5.60
N PRO A 230 13.11 -3.76 4.95
CA PRO A 230 14.10 -4.70 4.47
C PRO A 230 15.10 -4.05 3.49
N ASP A 231 16.36 -4.53 3.51
CA ASP A 231 17.42 -3.97 2.65
C ASP A 231 17.22 -4.33 1.18
N ASP A 232 16.69 -5.50 0.92
CA ASP A 232 16.44 -6.07 -0.40
C ASP A 232 15.07 -5.70 -1.00
N VAL A 233 14.32 -4.80 -0.35
CA VAL A 233 13.05 -4.28 -0.86
C VAL A 233 13.16 -2.78 -1.12
N GLY A 234 13.08 -2.40 -2.39
CA GLY A 234 13.06 -1.00 -2.79
C GLY A 234 11.78 -0.28 -2.33
N GLY A 235 11.88 1.02 -2.08
CA GLY A 235 10.77 1.81 -1.51
C GLY A 235 9.44 1.68 -2.26
N ARG A 236 9.46 1.63 -3.59
CA ARG A 236 8.24 1.49 -4.41
C ARG A 236 7.64 0.08 -4.44
N PHE A 237 8.29 -0.90 -3.82
CA PHE A 237 7.81 -2.29 -3.69
C PHE A 237 7.52 -2.67 -2.23
N SER A 238 7.48 -1.70 -1.32
CA SER A 238 7.50 -1.93 0.13
C SER A 238 6.12 -2.03 0.79
N VAL A 239 5.02 -1.96 0.03
CA VAL A 239 3.65 -1.96 0.60
C VAL A 239 3.34 -3.21 1.44
N LEU A 240 3.92 -4.36 1.12
CA LEU A 240 3.76 -5.61 1.86
C LEU A 240 4.82 -5.81 2.98
N THR A 241 5.60 -4.78 3.29
CA THR A 241 6.44 -4.70 4.49
C THR A 241 5.72 -3.90 5.58
N ALA A 242 6.34 -3.73 6.74
CA ALA A 242 5.83 -2.85 7.80
C ALA A 242 5.50 -1.43 7.31
N VAL A 243 6.14 -0.96 6.23
CA VAL A 243 5.87 0.34 5.58
C VAL A 243 4.39 0.51 5.22
N GLY A 244 3.79 -0.49 4.61
CA GLY A 244 2.38 -0.47 4.24
C GLY A 244 1.49 -1.16 5.26
N LEU A 245 1.93 -2.32 5.79
CA LEU A 245 1.10 -3.19 6.62
C LEU A 245 0.63 -2.52 7.92
N LEU A 246 1.46 -1.72 8.59
CA LEU A 246 1.04 -1.05 9.82
C LEU A 246 -0.10 -0.05 9.60
N PRO A 247 0.02 0.95 8.72
CA PRO A 247 -1.09 1.89 8.48
C PRO A 247 -2.31 1.21 7.85
N ILE A 248 -2.14 0.18 7.01
CA ILE A 248 -3.24 -0.60 6.45
C ILE A 248 -3.99 -1.36 7.55
N ALA A 249 -3.30 -2.00 8.49
CA ALA A 249 -3.92 -2.67 9.63
C ALA A 249 -4.67 -1.68 10.53
N VAL A 250 -4.09 -0.49 10.79
CA VAL A 250 -4.76 0.57 11.58
C VAL A 250 -6.06 1.03 10.91
N SER A 251 -6.15 1.03 9.57
CA SER A 251 -7.40 1.35 8.85
C SER A 251 -8.51 0.33 9.08
N GLY A 252 -8.19 -0.83 9.67
CA GLY A 252 -9.12 -1.94 9.90
C GLY A 252 -9.19 -2.94 8.75
N ALA A 253 -8.34 -2.77 7.72
CA ALA A 253 -8.24 -3.74 6.65
C ALA A 253 -7.55 -5.04 7.12
N ASP A 254 -8.02 -6.17 6.61
CA ASP A 254 -7.47 -7.49 6.93
C ASP A 254 -6.14 -7.71 6.19
N ILE A 255 -5.04 -7.55 6.91
CA ILE A 255 -3.69 -7.74 6.35
C ILE A 255 -3.33 -9.22 6.15
N ASP A 256 -3.99 -10.17 6.83
CA ASP A 256 -3.82 -11.60 6.56
C ASP A 256 -4.43 -11.95 5.18
N ALA A 257 -5.62 -11.42 4.89
CA ALA A 257 -6.24 -11.56 3.57
C ALA A 257 -5.42 -10.87 2.48
N LEU A 258 -4.84 -9.70 2.77
CA LEU A 258 -3.95 -8.99 1.83
C LEU A 258 -2.72 -9.84 1.49
N MET A 259 -2.03 -10.40 2.48
CA MET A 259 -0.86 -11.25 2.26
C MET A 259 -1.22 -12.55 1.54
N THR A 260 -2.38 -13.14 1.85
CA THR A 260 -2.89 -14.32 1.14
C THR A 260 -3.14 -14.02 -0.34
N GLY A 261 -3.81 -12.91 -0.65
CA GLY A 261 -4.04 -12.48 -2.03
C GLY A 261 -2.75 -12.21 -2.80
N ALA A 262 -1.75 -11.61 -2.13
CA ALA A 262 -0.43 -11.39 -2.71
C ALA A 262 0.30 -12.71 -2.99
N ALA A 263 0.19 -13.71 -2.10
CA ALA A 263 0.75 -15.04 -2.31
C ALA A 263 0.08 -15.77 -3.49
N ASP A 264 -1.24 -15.69 -3.61
CA ASP A 264 -1.99 -16.24 -4.74
C ASP A 264 -1.58 -15.55 -6.06
N ALA A 265 -1.45 -14.23 -6.09
CA ALA A 265 -0.99 -13.49 -7.26
C ALA A 265 0.45 -13.85 -7.64
N ARG A 266 1.35 -14.00 -6.66
CA ARG A 266 2.73 -14.50 -6.87
C ARG A 266 2.71 -15.88 -7.53
N LYS A 267 1.89 -16.79 -7.03
CA LYS A 267 1.76 -18.12 -7.62
C LYS A 267 1.33 -18.05 -9.08
N VAL A 268 0.30 -17.28 -9.40
CA VAL A 268 -0.13 -17.07 -10.79
C VAL A 268 1.00 -16.50 -11.65
N ALA A 269 1.71 -15.47 -11.18
CA ALA A 269 2.78 -14.82 -11.93
C ALA A 269 3.99 -15.74 -12.18
N LEU A 270 4.32 -16.65 -11.25
CA LEU A 270 5.50 -17.50 -11.35
C LEU A 270 5.24 -18.89 -11.97
N GLU A 271 4.05 -19.48 -11.75
CA GLU A 271 3.77 -20.88 -12.08
C GLU A 271 2.89 -21.04 -13.32
N THR A 272 2.11 -20.01 -13.70
CA THR A 272 1.20 -20.13 -14.84
C THR A 272 1.93 -20.03 -16.18
N GLU A 273 1.48 -20.82 -17.16
CA GLU A 273 1.98 -20.80 -18.54
C GLU A 273 1.80 -19.43 -19.17
N TYR A 274 2.69 -19.07 -20.11
CA TYR A 274 2.72 -17.77 -20.78
C TYR A 274 1.35 -17.30 -21.28
N GLU A 275 0.63 -18.18 -21.99
CA GLU A 275 -0.64 -17.86 -22.66
C GLU A 275 -1.79 -17.55 -21.66
N LYS A 276 -1.64 -17.94 -20.42
CA LYS A 276 -2.64 -17.75 -19.33
C LYS A 276 -2.14 -16.81 -18.24
N ASN A 277 -0.93 -16.31 -18.36
CA ASN A 277 -0.28 -15.51 -17.34
C ASN A 277 -0.46 -14.02 -17.62
N PRO A 278 -1.31 -13.30 -16.88
CA PRO A 278 -1.61 -11.89 -17.15
C PRO A 278 -0.36 -11.00 -17.02
N ALA A 279 0.57 -11.30 -16.12
CA ALA A 279 1.79 -10.54 -15.93
C ALA A 279 2.74 -10.68 -17.13
N LEU A 280 2.90 -11.89 -17.66
CA LEU A 280 3.75 -12.16 -18.82
C LEU A 280 3.13 -11.60 -20.10
N LEU A 281 1.81 -11.73 -20.26
CA LEU A 281 1.09 -11.14 -21.41
C LEU A 281 1.17 -9.62 -21.38
N TYR A 282 1.00 -8.99 -20.22
CA TYR A 282 1.18 -7.54 -20.08
C TYR A 282 2.60 -7.10 -20.44
N ALA A 283 3.61 -7.80 -19.97
CA ALA A 283 5.00 -7.54 -20.30
C ALA A 283 5.26 -7.65 -21.80
N ALA A 284 4.69 -8.67 -22.48
CA ALA A 284 4.80 -8.85 -23.92
C ALA A 284 4.16 -7.68 -24.70
N VAL A 285 2.91 -7.35 -24.37
CA VAL A 285 2.17 -6.25 -25.00
C VAL A 285 2.92 -4.93 -24.89
N ARG A 286 3.38 -4.59 -23.68
CA ARG A 286 4.14 -3.35 -23.45
C ARG A 286 5.45 -3.31 -24.26
N ASN A 287 6.19 -4.41 -24.30
CA ASN A 287 7.46 -4.47 -25.03
C ASN A 287 7.25 -4.36 -26.56
N ILE A 288 6.23 -5.01 -27.11
CA ILE A 288 5.91 -4.90 -28.53
C ILE A 288 5.53 -3.45 -28.88
N LEU A 289 4.66 -2.83 -28.09
CA LEU A 289 4.25 -1.44 -28.30
C LEU A 289 5.40 -0.46 -28.18
N LEU A 290 6.30 -0.65 -27.19
CA LEU A 290 7.49 0.15 -27.03
C LEU A 290 8.41 0.07 -28.27
N ARG A 291 8.65 -1.13 -28.82
CA ARG A 291 9.43 -1.35 -30.05
C ARG A 291 8.79 -0.69 -31.29
N LYS A 292 7.47 -0.51 -31.25
CA LYS A 292 6.71 0.24 -32.29
C LYS A 292 6.64 1.75 -32.03
N GLY A 293 7.44 2.27 -31.11
CA GLY A 293 7.53 3.70 -30.81
C GLY A 293 6.43 4.23 -29.88
N LYS A 294 5.63 3.36 -29.24
CA LYS A 294 4.63 3.76 -28.22
C LYS A 294 5.32 3.86 -26.88
N GLN A 295 5.94 5.00 -26.59
CA GLN A 295 6.78 5.22 -25.43
C GLN A 295 6.03 5.73 -24.20
N VAL A 296 4.81 6.23 -24.38
CA VAL A 296 3.98 6.79 -23.30
C VAL A 296 2.89 5.79 -22.97
N GLU A 297 2.77 5.46 -21.67
CA GLU A 297 1.68 4.67 -21.13
C GLU A 297 0.84 5.55 -20.22
N ILE A 298 -0.47 5.54 -20.43
CA ILE A 298 -1.44 6.26 -19.64
C ILE A 298 -2.30 5.25 -18.89
N VAL A 299 -2.27 5.29 -17.57
CA VAL A 299 -3.19 4.53 -16.73
C VAL A 299 -4.37 5.43 -16.39
N ALA A 300 -5.57 5.03 -16.81
CA ALA A 300 -6.80 5.73 -16.50
C ALA A 300 -7.72 4.83 -15.67
N ASN A 301 -8.29 5.38 -14.63
CA ASN A 301 -9.31 4.72 -13.83
C ASN A 301 -10.56 5.59 -13.73
N TYR A 302 -11.71 4.97 -13.51
CA TYR A 302 -13.01 5.64 -13.38
C TYR A 302 -13.57 5.57 -11.97
N GLU A 303 -12.89 4.82 -11.09
CA GLU A 303 -13.27 4.68 -9.69
C GLU A 303 -12.37 5.58 -8.82
N PRO A 304 -12.94 6.60 -8.12
CA PRO A 304 -12.14 7.53 -7.31
C PRO A 304 -11.24 6.86 -6.27
N SER A 305 -11.66 5.72 -5.71
CA SER A 305 -10.87 4.96 -4.74
C SER A 305 -9.60 4.32 -5.32
N LEU A 306 -9.43 4.33 -6.65
CA LEU A 306 -8.23 3.84 -7.36
C LEU A 306 -7.31 4.98 -7.81
N HIS A 307 -7.45 6.18 -7.25
CA HIS A 307 -6.68 7.36 -7.67
C HIS A 307 -5.18 7.23 -7.37
N TYR A 308 -4.82 6.55 -6.30
CA TYR A 308 -3.44 6.30 -5.86
C TYR A 308 -2.92 4.93 -6.26
#